data_9a7aaf220d86b1824c2fc3824a797c76
#
_entry.id   9a7aaf220d86b1824c2fc3824a797c76
#
_cell.length_a   1.000
_cell.length_b   1.000
_cell.length_c   1.000
_cell.angle_alpha   90.00
_cell.angle_beta   90.00
_cell.angle_gamma   90.00
#
_symmetry.space_group_name_H-M   'P 1'
#
loop_
_entity.id
_entity.type
_entity.pdbx_description
1 polymer ?
#
loop_
_entity_poly.entity_id
_entity_poly.type
_entity_poly.pdbx_seq_one_letter_code
_entity_poly.pdbx_strand_id
1 'polypeptide(L)'
;MRILYKIANKLFRIVKKILKLLTSRMVIIGVALLLEFCWLAGIMMQLNEKSVYINYAVTILSLIAVLSIINNPKMNPGYKLMWAVCILALPVTGICLYGILGHSSVARKFRTHYDTVLLSQGGVLGEEEETRKKLEEENILAAGQSSYLTNYAHYPVYVNTETEYYPLGDVWFEHFIEELKKAEHYIFMEYFIISEGYLWDTVLEILKEKAAAGVDVRVIYDDFGCVTTLPYQYYKSLQQMGIKCAAFNQFRPVLNVILNNRDHRKIAVIDGHTAFTGGINLADEYINRKERFGHWKDSGICLHGEAVWSFTVMFLQMWSTITGMECNFESYRPEIYHEEAFKKDGFVQPYGDSPLDGETVGEHVYLLSLIHISEPTRLALI
;
A
#
# COMPACT_ATOMS: atom_id res chain seq x y z
N MET A 1 -48.78 -3.11 27.66
CA MET A 1 -47.34 -3.41 27.67
C MET A 1 -46.67 -3.46 26.27
N ARG A 2 -47.15 -4.20 25.27
CA ARG A 2 -46.53 -4.29 23.91
C ARG A 2 -46.42 -2.95 23.14
N ILE A 3 -47.35 -2.05 23.27
CA ILE A 3 -47.36 -0.73 22.58
C ILE A 3 -46.30 0.20 23.19
N LEU A 4 -46.21 0.28 24.51
CA LEU A 4 -45.20 1.05 25.23
C LEU A 4 -43.78 0.60 24.91
N TYR A 5 -43.55 -0.71 24.80
CA TYR A 5 -42.27 -1.30 24.40
C TYR A 5 -41.87 -0.95 22.96
N LYS A 6 -42.83 -0.96 22.01
CA LYS A 6 -42.59 -0.52 20.63
C LYS A 6 -42.24 0.97 20.53
N ILE A 7 -42.89 1.81 21.30
CA ILE A 7 -42.64 3.26 21.33
C ILE A 7 -41.26 3.53 21.95
N ALA A 8 -40.90 2.87 23.07
CA ALA A 8 -39.60 3.00 23.70
C ALA A 8 -38.46 2.57 22.76
N ASN A 9 -38.61 1.44 22.05
CA ASN A 9 -37.62 0.97 21.07
C ASN A 9 -37.50 1.92 19.86
N LYS A 10 -38.61 2.52 19.42
CA LYS A 10 -38.57 3.52 18.34
C LYS A 10 -37.85 4.78 18.79
N LEU A 11 -38.14 5.26 20.01
CA LEU A 11 -37.48 6.43 20.60
C LEU A 11 -35.96 6.16 20.80
N PHE A 12 -35.60 5.01 21.32
CA PHE A 12 -34.20 4.60 21.50
C PHE A 12 -33.44 4.55 20.16
N ARG A 13 -34.04 4.03 19.09
CA ARG A 13 -33.44 4.03 17.74
C ARG A 13 -33.26 5.46 17.21
N ILE A 14 -34.21 6.35 17.44
CA ILE A 14 -34.14 7.76 17.02
C ILE A 14 -33.01 8.45 17.79
N VAL A 15 -32.93 8.30 19.10
CA VAL A 15 -31.87 8.87 19.95
C VAL A 15 -30.51 8.37 19.52
N LYS A 16 -30.38 7.05 19.29
CA LYS A 16 -29.13 6.45 18.80
C LYS A 16 -28.72 6.99 17.42
N LYS A 17 -29.71 7.24 16.54
CA LYS A 17 -29.46 7.81 15.21
C LYS A 17 -29.03 9.27 15.29
N ILE A 18 -29.65 10.06 16.16
CA ILE A 18 -29.28 11.46 16.42
C ILE A 18 -27.88 11.54 17.07
N LEU A 19 -27.60 10.69 18.06
CA LEU A 19 -26.27 10.64 18.70
C LEU A 19 -25.19 10.29 17.68
N LYS A 20 -25.45 9.30 16.81
CA LYS A 20 -24.53 8.91 15.74
C LYS A 20 -24.31 10.03 14.72
N LEU A 21 -25.34 10.84 14.44
CA LEU A 21 -25.22 12.00 13.57
C LEU A 21 -24.37 13.09 14.24
N LEU A 22 -24.66 13.42 15.50
CA LEU A 22 -23.94 14.45 16.27
C LEU A 22 -22.48 14.07 16.53
N THR A 23 -22.18 12.78 16.67
CA THR A 23 -20.80 12.26 16.81
C THR A 23 -20.16 11.94 15.47
N SER A 24 -20.80 12.27 14.35
CA SER A 24 -20.18 12.07 13.03
C SER A 24 -19.01 13.06 12.86
N ARG A 25 -17.94 12.58 12.24
CA ARG A 25 -16.72 13.39 11.98
C ARG A 25 -17.02 14.69 11.25
N MET A 26 -17.97 14.67 10.31
CA MET A 26 -18.43 15.85 9.56
C MET A 26 -19.03 16.91 10.46
N VAL A 27 -19.92 16.52 11.40
CA VAL A 27 -20.55 17.46 12.33
C VAL A 27 -19.51 18.01 13.30
N ILE A 28 -18.62 17.19 13.83
CA ILE A 28 -17.56 17.65 14.74
C ILE A 28 -16.65 18.67 14.05
N ILE A 29 -16.25 18.40 12.81
CA ILE A 29 -15.41 19.32 12.00
C ILE A 29 -16.19 20.63 11.71
N GLY A 30 -17.46 20.52 11.32
CA GLY A 30 -18.30 21.69 11.08
C GLY A 30 -18.46 22.57 12.32
N VAL A 31 -18.67 21.97 13.49
CA VAL A 31 -18.72 22.68 14.78
C VAL A 31 -17.38 23.31 15.13
N ALA A 32 -16.27 22.58 14.91
CA ALA A 32 -14.92 23.10 15.16
C ALA A 32 -14.61 24.33 14.28
N LEU A 33 -14.96 24.29 12.99
CA LEU A 33 -14.81 25.42 12.08
C LEU A 33 -15.68 26.63 12.50
N LEU A 34 -16.91 26.37 12.96
CA LEU A 34 -17.79 27.43 13.44
C LEU A 34 -17.24 28.06 14.73
N LEU A 35 -16.70 27.26 15.64
CA LEU A 35 -16.05 27.75 16.85
C LEU A 35 -14.77 28.55 16.51
N GLU A 36 -13.99 28.10 15.54
CA GLU A 36 -12.83 28.85 15.02
C GLU A 36 -13.22 30.21 14.48
N PHE A 37 -14.28 30.24 13.65
CA PHE A 37 -14.79 31.50 13.10
C PHE A 37 -15.29 32.44 14.20
N CYS A 38 -16.03 31.93 15.18
CA CYS A 38 -16.51 32.72 16.34
C CYS A 38 -15.33 33.23 17.18
N TRP A 39 -14.30 32.43 17.37
CA TRP A 39 -13.08 32.83 18.10
C TRP A 39 -12.32 33.94 17.36
N LEU A 40 -12.10 33.80 16.03
CA LEU A 40 -11.46 34.83 15.21
C LEU A 40 -12.30 36.15 15.21
N ALA A 41 -13.61 36.03 15.04
CA ALA A 41 -14.49 37.19 15.09
C ALA A 41 -14.46 37.88 16.48
N GLY A 42 -14.41 37.09 17.56
CA GLY A 42 -14.28 37.60 18.92
C GLY A 42 -12.97 38.37 19.16
N ILE A 43 -11.86 37.90 18.58
CA ILE A 43 -10.57 38.60 18.61
C ILE A 43 -10.64 39.91 17.82
N MET A 44 -11.17 39.86 16.58
CA MET A 44 -11.26 41.04 15.71
C MET A 44 -12.17 42.15 16.30
N MET A 45 -13.24 41.76 17.02
CA MET A 45 -14.19 42.70 17.60
C MET A 45 -13.82 43.19 19.01
N GLN A 46 -12.69 42.73 19.57
CA GLN A 46 -12.20 43.10 20.94
C GLN A 46 -13.28 43.02 22.03
N LEU A 47 -14.17 42.03 21.94
CA LEU A 47 -15.45 42.03 22.60
C LEU A 47 -15.43 41.87 24.14
N ASN A 48 -14.28 41.61 24.79
CA ASN A 48 -14.21 41.61 26.27
C ASN A 48 -12.79 41.32 26.80
N GLU A 49 -12.44 41.82 28.00
CA GLU A 49 -11.21 41.45 28.75
C GLU A 49 -11.07 39.93 28.97
N LYS A 50 -12.18 39.21 29.07
CA LYS A 50 -12.19 37.74 29.18
C LYS A 50 -11.73 37.02 27.95
N SER A 51 -11.75 37.60 26.76
CA SER A 51 -11.25 36.99 25.50
C SER A 51 -9.75 36.78 25.52
N VAL A 52 -9.01 37.58 26.30
CA VAL A 52 -7.57 37.46 26.46
C VAL A 52 -7.21 36.12 27.16
N TYR A 53 -7.95 35.75 28.21
CA TYR A 53 -7.72 34.47 28.90
C TYR A 53 -8.03 33.25 28.02
N ILE A 54 -9.09 33.33 27.21
CA ILE A 54 -9.44 32.27 26.24
C ILE A 54 -8.33 32.14 25.20
N ASN A 55 -7.81 33.24 24.68
CA ASN A 55 -6.70 33.26 23.73
C ASN A 55 -5.46 32.59 24.32
N TYR A 56 -5.05 32.95 25.53
CA TYR A 56 -3.91 32.30 26.20
C TYR A 56 -4.15 30.81 26.36
N ALA A 57 -5.34 30.39 26.80
CA ALA A 57 -5.67 28.98 26.98
C ALA A 57 -5.58 28.20 25.66
N VAL A 58 -6.15 28.73 24.57
CA VAL A 58 -6.09 28.11 23.24
C VAL A 58 -4.66 28.04 22.71
N THR A 59 -3.89 29.10 22.88
CA THR A 59 -2.48 29.15 22.45
C THR A 59 -1.64 28.14 23.23
N ILE A 60 -1.79 28.05 24.55
CA ILE A 60 -1.08 27.09 25.39
C ILE A 60 -1.44 25.66 24.98
N LEU A 61 -2.75 25.38 24.75
CA LEU A 61 -3.20 24.07 24.31
C LEU A 61 -2.62 23.69 22.94
N SER A 62 -2.55 24.65 22.02
CA SER A 62 -1.94 24.45 20.69
C SER A 62 -0.46 24.14 20.79
N LEU A 63 0.27 24.86 21.63
CA LEU A 63 1.70 24.61 21.84
C LEU A 63 1.93 23.23 22.47
N ILE A 64 1.14 22.82 23.46
CA ILE A 64 1.21 21.49 24.04
C ILE A 64 0.94 20.41 23.00
N ALA A 65 -0.08 20.59 22.15
CA ALA A 65 -0.41 19.66 21.07
C ALA A 65 0.75 19.56 20.06
N VAL A 66 1.31 20.67 19.62
CA VAL A 66 2.44 20.71 18.68
C VAL A 66 3.68 20.04 19.29
N LEU A 67 4.02 20.35 20.55
CA LEU A 67 5.15 19.71 21.24
C LEU A 67 4.96 18.20 21.38
N SER A 68 3.73 17.76 21.66
CA SER A 68 3.41 16.33 21.72
C SER A 68 3.60 15.63 20.36
N ILE A 69 3.23 16.30 19.26
CA ILE A 69 3.40 15.80 17.89
C ILE A 69 4.89 15.72 17.53
N ILE A 70 5.66 16.78 17.83
CA ILE A 70 7.10 16.83 17.53
C ILE A 70 7.85 15.72 18.26
N ASN A 71 7.51 15.48 19.53
CA ASN A 71 8.14 14.45 20.36
C ASN A 71 7.72 13.01 20.01
N ASN A 72 6.78 12.81 19.10
CA ASN A 72 6.36 11.45 18.71
C ASN A 72 7.42 10.82 17.76
N PRO A 73 8.23 9.84 18.21
CA PRO A 73 9.29 9.27 17.37
C PRO A 73 8.75 8.44 16.18
N LYS A 74 7.49 7.98 16.28
CA LYS A 74 6.87 7.11 15.26
C LYS A 74 6.22 7.88 14.11
N MET A 75 6.20 9.21 14.17
CA MET A 75 5.55 10.04 13.14
C MET A 75 6.59 10.59 12.16
N ASN A 76 6.35 10.41 10.88
CA ASN A 76 7.18 10.99 9.82
C ASN A 76 7.30 12.53 9.96
N PRO A 77 8.51 13.11 9.81
CA PRO A 77 8.76 14.54 9.97
C PRO A 77 7.84 15.43 9.12
N GLY A 78 7.52 15.04 7.89
CA GLY A 78 6.60 15.77 7.02
C GLY A 78 5.20 15.88 7.61
N TYR A 79 4.68 14.81 8.20
CA TYR A 79 3.37 14.84 8.89
C TYR A 79 3.42 15.68 10.17
N LYS A 80 4.53 15.65 10.93
CA LYS A 80 4.71 16.52 12.10
C LYS A 80 4.62 17.98 11.71
N LEU A 81 5.32 18.37 10.64
CA LEU A 81 5.32 19.74 10.13
C LEU A 81 3.91 20.15 9.67
N MET A 82 3.25 19.31 8.87
CA MET A 82 1.90 19.57 8.38
C MET A 82 0.91 19.81 9.53
N TRP A 83 0.89 18.91 10.55
CA TRP A 83 0.01 19.06 11.68
C TRP A 83 0.35 20.25 12.56
N ALA A 84 1.63 20.55 12.75
CA ALA A 84 2.06 21.74 13.48
C ALA A 84 1.55 23.02 12.80
N VAL A 85 1.72 23.14 11.47
CA VAL A 85 1.19 24.27 10.70
C VAL A 85 -0.34 24.37 10.82
N CYS A 86 -1.06 23.25 10.65
CA CYS A 86 -2.54 23.23 10.78
C CYS A 86 -3.01 23.68 12.18
N ILE A 87 -2.36 23.19 13.25
CA ILE A 87 -2.74 23.54 14.63
C ILE A 87 -2.39 24.99 14.97
N LEU A 88 -1.26 25.49 14.48
CA LEU A 88 -0.87 26.89 14.76
C LEU A 88 -1.68 27.90 13.93
N ALA A 89 -2.05 27.54 12.69
CA ALA A 89 -2.88 28.40 11.84
C ALA A 89 -4.35 28.40 12.25
N LEU A 90 -4.89 27.28 12.64
CA LEU A 90 -6.30 27.08 13.05
C LEU A 90 -6.36 26.29 14.36
N PRO A 91 -6.11 26.93 15.51
CA PRO A 91 -5.90 26.25 16.77
C PRO A 91 -7.01 25.29 17.18
N VAL A 92 -8.27 25.73 17.15
CA VAL A 92 -9.41 24.89 17.56
C VAL A 92 -9.68 23.79 16.53
N THR A 93 -9.77 24.17 15.26
CA THR A 93 -10.02 23.23 14.16
C THR A 93 -8.87 22.27 13.97
N GLY A 94 -7.63 22.74 14.02
CA GLY A 94 -6.44 21.91 13.85
C GLY A 94 -6.29 20.86 14.94
N ILE A 95 -6.53 21.19 16.20
CA ILE A 95 -6.53 20.22 17.32
C ILE A 95 -7.65 19.18 17.13
N CYS A 96 -8.87 19.63 16.79
CA CYS A 96 -9.99 18.72 16.52
C CYS A 96 -9.70 17.79 15.32
N LEU A 97 -9.17 18.33 14.23
CA LEU A 97 -8.78 17.55 13.06
C LEU A 97 -7.72 16.54 13.43
N TYR A 98 -6.68 16.95 14.16
CA TYR A 98 -5.64 16.03 14.61
C TYR A 98 -6.20 14.92 15.51
N GLY A 99 -7.07 15.23 16.46
CA GLY A 99 -7.72 14.24 17.31
C GLY A 99 -8.56 13.22 16.53
N ILE A 100 -9.24 13.66 15.47
CA ILE A 100 -10.12 12.81 14.66
C ILE A 100 -9.33 12.03 13.59
N LEU A 101 -8.37 12.70 12.94
CA LEU A 101 -7.68 12.21 11.76
C LEU A 101 -6.26 11.71 12.06
N GLY A 102 -5.57 12.30 13.03
CA GLY A 102 -4.21 11.93 13.41
C GLY A 102 -4.08 10.52 14.05
N HIS A 103 -5.19 9.99 14.59
CA HIS A 103 -5.24 8.69 15.25
C HIS A 103 -6.36 7.81 14.67
N SER A 104 -6.12 7.16 13.53
CA SER A 104 -7.14 6.30 12.90
C SER A 104 -7.22 4.91 13.54
N SER A 105 -8.32 4.63 14.25
CA SER A 105 -8.61 3.29 14.78
C SER A 105 -8.82 2.23 13.69
N VAL A 106 -9.23 2.64 12.50
CA VAL A 106 -9.47 1.74 11.36
C VAL A 106 -8.14 1.38 10.70
N ALA A 107 -7.21 2.34 10.56
CA ALA A 107 -5.85 2.05 10.12
C ALA A 107 -5.16 1.07 11.10
N ARG A 108 -5.41 1.23 12.39
CA ARG A 108 -4.88 0.31 13.42
C ARG A 108 -5.43 -1.11 13.28
N LYS A 109 -6.73 -1.28 13.02
CA LYS A 109 -7.33 -2.62 12.80
C LYS A 109 -6.77 -3.29 11.56
N PHE A 110 -6.62 -2.56 10.47
CA PHE A 110 -6.05 -3.08 9.24
C PHE A 110 -4.58 -3.48 9.46
N ARG A 111 -3.80 -2.61 10.13
CA ARG A 111 -2.42 -2.89 10.53
C ARG A 111 -2.32 -4.15 11.39
N THR A 112 -3.12 -4.25 12.47
CA THR A 112 -3.11 -5.43 13.35
C THR A 112 -3.43 -6.70 12.57
N HIS A 113 -4.37 -6.65 11.63
CA HIS A 113 -4.68 -7.81 10.79
C HIS A 113 -3.54 -8.15 9.85
N TYR A 114 -2.93 -7.16 9.20
CA TYR A 114 -1.74 -7.33 8.36
C TYR A 114 -0.57 -7.93 9.17
N ASP A 115 -0.28 -7.38 10.35
CA ASP A 115 0.74 -7.90 11.27
C ASP A 115 0.44 -9.36 11.68
N THR A 116 -0.83 -9.70 11.92
CA THR A 116 -1.23 -11.07 12.25
C THR A 116 -0.95 -12.01 11.08
N VAL A 117 -1.25 -11.60 9.85
CA VAL A 117 -0.95 -12.37 8.64
C VAL A 117 0.55 -12.56 8.49
N LEU A 118 1.36 -11.50 8.65
CA LEU A 118 2.83 -11.57 8.60
C LEU A 118 3.39 -12.54 9.66
N LEU A 119 2.92 -12.44 10.91
CA LEU A 119 3.40 -13.28 12.02
C LEU A 119 2.99 -14.75 11.85
N SER A 120 1.78 -15.03 11.35
CA SER A 120 1.32 -16.40 11.11
C SER A 120 2.11 -17.12 10.00
N GLN A 121 2.86 -16.35 9.21
CA GLN A 121 3.62 -16.81 8.06
C GLN A 121 5.14 -16.65 8.28
N GLY A 122 5.54 -16.38 9.52
CA GLY A 122 6.96 -16.31 9.91
C GLY A 122 7.69 -17.59 9.50
N GLY A 123 8.70 -17.46 8.62
CA GLY A 123 9.49 -18.58 8.09
C GLY A 123 9.08 -19.07 6.70
N VAL A 124 8.00 -18.56 6.09
CA VAL A 124 7.64 -18.89 4.68
C VAL A 124 8.70 -18.36 3.72
N LEU A 125 9.28 -17.18 4.00
CA LEU A 125 10.45 -16.64 3.33
C LEU A 125 11.69 -17.04 4.15
N GLY A 126 12.22 -18.23 3.94
CA GLY A 126 13.48 -18.68 4.56
C GLY A 126 14.69 -18.14 3.78
N GLU A 127 15.74 -17.72 4.49
CA GLU A 127 17.00 -17.36 3.88
C GLU A 127 17.92 -18.59 3.85
N GLU A 128 18.59 -18.82 2.73
CA GLU A 128 19.64 -19.82 2.63
C GLU A 128 20.98 -19.22 3.08
N GLU A 129 21.54 -19.76 4.17
CA GLU A 129 22.82 -19.29 4.72
C GLU A 129 23.97 -19.37 3.70
N GLU A 130 23.92 -20.35 2.80
CA GLU A 130 24.92 -20.52 1.73
C GLU A 130 24.86 -19.36 0.72
N THR A 131 23.65 -18.95 0.32
CA THR A 131 23.43 -17.80 -0.58
C THR A 131 23.94 -16.51 0.03
N ARG A 132 23.69 -16.31 1.34
CA ARG A 132 24.18 -15.13 2.06
C ARG A 132 25.72 -15.10 2.13
N LYS A 133 26.35 -16.22 2.44
CA LYS A 133 27.83 -16.31 2.48
C LYS A 133 28.44 -16.04 1.12
N LYS A 134 27.88 -16.60 0.06
CA LYS A 134 28.31 -16.33 -1.31
C LYS A 134 28.29 -14.87 -1.67
N LEU A 135 27.18 -14.17 -1.28
CA LEU A 135 27.07 -12.73 -1.49
C LEU A 135 28.11 -11.94 -0.68
N GLU A 136 28.38 -12.33 0.59
CA GLU A 136 29.41 -11.70 1.43
C GLU A 136 30.80 -11.83 0.82
N GLU A 137 31.12 -13.00 0.24
CA GLU A 137 32.40 -13.26 -0.44
C GLU A 137 32.55 -12.48 -1.74
N GLU A 138 31.48 -12.34 -2.52
CA GLU A 138 31.53 -11.65 -3.81
C GLU A 138 31.43 -10.12 -3.67
N ASN A 139 30.57 -9.61 -2.76
CA ASN A 139 30.35 -8.18 -2.58
C ASN A 139 29.88 -7.83 -1.17
N ILE A 140 30.84 -7.47 -0.31
CA ILE A 140 30.58 -7.13 1.10
C ILE A 140 29.63 -5.93 1.28
N LEU A 141 29.61 -4.98 0.35
CA LEU A 141 28.74 -3.81 0.41
C LEU A 141 27.28 -4.20 0.11
N ALA A 142 27.08 -5.00 -0.94
CA ALA A 142 25.76 -5.53 -1.27
C ALA A 142 25.25 -6.45 -0.16
N ALA A 143 26.15 -7.25 0.46
CA ALA A 143 25.80 -8.08 1.61
C ALA A 143 25.32 -7.28 2.82
N GLY A 144 25.89 -6.09 3.08
CA GLY A 144 25.42 -5.18 4.13
C GLY A 144 24.00 -4.69 3.89
N GLN A 145 23.66 -4.31 2.67
CA GLN A 145 22.31 -3.91 2.26
C GLN A 145 21.34 -5.10 2.32
N SER A 146 21.77 -6.26 1.83
CA SER A 146 21.01 -7.51 1.90
C SER A 146 20.69 -7.90 3.34
N SER A 147 21.68 -7.81 4.24
CA SER A 147 21.48 -8.09 5.67
C SER A 147 20.45 -7.17 6.32
N TYR A 148 20.39 -5.91 5.92
CA TYR A 148 19.30 -5.01 6.36
C TYR A 148 17.94 -5.53 5.89
N LEU A 149 17.78 -5.86 4.62
CA LEU A 149 16.53 -6.37 4.06
C LEU A 149 16.06 -7.67 4.72
N THR A 150 17.01 -8.59 4.99
CA THR A 150 16.70 -9.86 5.65
C THR A 150 16.30 -9.65 7.12
N ASN A 151 17.05 -8.84 7.88
CA ASN A 151 16.85 -8.72 9.31
C ASN A 151 15.68 -7.80 9.70
N TYR A 152 15.40 -6.76 8.92
CA TYR A 152 14.39 -5.76 9.25
C TYR A 152 13.15 -5.81 8.37
N ALA A 153 13.30 -6.19 7.10
CA ALA A 153 12.18 -6.32 6.17
C ALA A 153 11.74 -7.77 5.95
N HIS A 154 12.53 -8.76 6.42
CA HIS A 154 12.25 -10.20 6.35
C HIS A 154 12.14 -10.74 4.92
N TYR A 155 12.89 -10.15 3.98
CA TYR A 155 13.00 -10.63 2.61
C TYR A 155 14.39 -11.27 2.38
N PRO A 156 14.47 -12.53 1.96
CA PRO A 156 15.74 -13.21 1.69
C PRO A 156 16.32 -12.80 0.33
N VAL A 157 17.62 -13.00 0.19
CA VAL A 157 18.31 -12.92 -1.09
C VAL A 157 18.25 -14.29 -1.79
N TYR A 158 18.12 -14.26 -3.12
CA TYR A 158 18.06 -15.45 -3.97
C TYR A 158 19.19 -15.44 -4.99
N VAL A 159 19.59 -16.62 -5.39
CA VAL A 159 20.36 -16.93 -6.61
C VAL A 159 19.40 -17.46 -7.69
N ASN A 160 19.92 -18.06 -8.74
CA ASN A 160 19.12 -18.81 -9.71
C ASN A 160 17.88 -18.04 -10.25
N THR A 161 18.04 -16.74 -10.48
CA THR A 161 16.98 -15.89 -11.01
C THR A 161 17.50 -15.06 -12.16
N GLU A 162 16.91 -15.24 -13.33
CA GLU A 162 17.13 -14.37 -14.48
C GLU A 162 16.29 -13.12 -14.40
N THR A 163 16.85 -11.99 -14.83
CA THR A 163 16.11 -10.72 -14.87
C THR A 163 16.21 -10.09 -16.24
N GLU A 164 15.10 -9.57 -16.75
CA GLU A 164 15.03 -8.83 -18.00
C GLU A 164 14.44 -7.44 -17.75
N TYR A 165 15.16 -6.40 -18.17
CA TYR A 165 14.75 -5.01 -17.97
C TYR A 165 14.10 -4.43 -19.22
N TYR A 166 12.95 -3.79 -19.06
CA TYR A 166 12.22 -3.10 -20.11
C TYR A 166 12.24 -1.59 -19.87
N PRO A 167 12.88 -0.80 -20.74
CA PRO A 167 12.95 0.66 -20.56
C PRO A 167 11.65 1.38 -20.89
N LEU A 168 10.70 0.69 -21.53
CA LEU A 168 9.41 1.22 -21.99
C LEU A 168 8.30 0.18 -21.82
N GLY A 169 7.08 0.66 -21.58
CA GLY A 169 5.92 -0.19 -21.37
C GLY A 169 5.41 -0.92 -22.61
N ASP A 170 5.62 -0.38 -23.80
CA ASP A 170 5.24 -1.01 -25.06
C ASP A 170 6.02 -2.32 -25.29
N VAL A 171 7.34 -2.30 -25.11
CA VAL A 171 8.18 -3.51 -25.18
C VAL A 171 7.83 -4.51 -24.09
N TRP A 172 7.66 -4.02 -22.85
CA TRP A 172 7.23 -4.82 -21.70
C TRP A 172 5.89 -5.53 -21.97
N PHE A 173 4.93 -4.84 -22.60
CA PHE A 173 3.59 -5.36 -22.82
C PHE A 173 3.58 -6.58 -23.75
N GLU A 174 4.37 -6.57 -24.81
CA GLU A 174 4.44 -7.69 -25.75
C GLU A 174 4.88 -8.98 -25.01
N HIS A 175 5.95 -8.91 -24.25
CA HIS A 175 6.44 -10.06 -23.48
C HIS A 175 5.47 -10.45 -22.35
N PHE A 176 4.86 -9.47 -21.67
CA PHE A 176 3.89 -9.73 -20.61
C PHE A 176 2.69 -10.55 -21.10
N ILE A 177 2.17 -10.24 -22.29
CA ILE A 177 1.07 -10.98 -22.92
C ILE A 177 1.51 -12.41 -23.30
N GLU A 178 2.72 -12.58 -23.76
CA GLU A 178 3.25 -13.91 -24.10
C GLU A 178 3.36 -14.81 -22.87
N GLU A 179 3.87 -14.28 -21.78
CA GLU A 179 4.01 -15.02 -20.53
C GLU A 179 2.64 -15.35 -19.90
N LEU A 180 1.69 -14.40 -19.92
CA LEU A 180 0.31 -14.68 -19.42
C LEU A 180 -0.36 -15.83 -20.18
N LYS A 181 -0.12 -15.95 -21.49
CA LYS A 181 -0.64 -17.06 -22.30
C LYS A 181 -0.04 -18.42 -21.95
N LYS A 182 1.15 -18.46 -21.38
CA LYS A 182 1.83 -19.71 -20.97
C LYS A 182 1.30 -20.26 -19.65
N ALA A 183 0.60 -19.45 -18.84
CA ALA A 183 0.10 -19.85 -17.51
C ALA A 183 -0.71 -21.15 -17.56
N GLU A 184 -0.38 -22.10 -16.67
CA GLU A 184 -1.04 -23.41 -16.56
C GLU A 184 -1.69 -23.63 -15.19
N HIS A 185 -1.19 -22.99 -14.11
CA HIS A 185 -1.59 -23.25 -12.74
C HIS A 185 -2.23 -22.05 -12.05
N TYR A 186 -1.52 -20.89 -12.03
CA TYR A 186 -2.06 -19.70 -11.43
C TYR A 186 -1.51 -18.39 -12.00
N ILE A 187 -2.34 -17.35 -11.95
CA ILE A 187 -1.97 -15.97 -12.27
C ILE A 187 -2.40 -15.08 -11.12
N PHE A 188 -1.45 -14.39 -10.49
CA PHE A 188 -1.70 -13.40 -9.45
C PHE A 188 -1.30 -12.02 -9.93
N MET A 189 -2.23 -11.07 -9.86
CA MET A 189 -2.01 -9.69 -10.31
C MET A 189 -2.41 -8.68 -9.24
N GLU A 190 -1.52 -7.74 -8.91
CA GLU A 190 -1.73 -6.67 -7.95
C GLU A 190 -1.29 -5.35 -8.58
N TYR A 191 -2.25 -4.44 -8.84
CA TYR A 191 -1.99 -3.19 -9.55
C TYR A 191 -2.70 -2.00 -8.91
N PHE A 192 -2.02 -0.84 -8.93
CA PHE A 192 -2.59 0.39 -8.43
C PHE A 192 -3.65 0.97 -9.38
N ILE A 193 -3.36 1.01 -10.70
CA ILE A 193 -4.29 1.49 -11.72
C ILE A 193 -4.59 0.38 -12.71
N ILE A 194 -5.88 0.13 -12.92
CA ILE A 194 -6.42 -0.59 -14.07
C ILE A 194 -7.36 0.38 -14.78
N SER A 195 -7.26 0.48 -16.09
CA SER A 195 -8.12 1.33 -16.92
C SER A 195 -8.65 0.54 -18.09
N GLU A 196 -9.96 0.63 -18.34
CA GLU A 196 -10.55 0.10 -19.58
C GLU A 196 -9.82 0.69 -20.79
N GLY A 197 -9.46 -0.16 -21.75
CA GLY A 197 -8.69 0.17 -22.93
C GLY A 197 -7.97 -1.03 -23.51
N TYR A 198 -7.20 -0.83 -24.58
CA TYR A 198 -6.58 -1.92 -25.32
C TYR A 198 -5.71 -2.83 -24.46
N LEU A 199 -4.86 -2.24 -23.59
CA LEU A 199 -3.97 -3.03 -22.72
C LEU A 199 -4.80 -3.93 -21.80
N TRP A 200 -5.72 -3.33 -21.03
CA TRP A 200 -6.50 -4.10 -20.07
C TRP A 200 -7.44 -5.09 -20.75
N ASP A 201 -8.10 -4.71 -21.83
CA ASP A 201 -9.02 -5.59 -22.55
C ASP A 201 -8.29 -6.82 -23.09
N THR A 202 -7.07 -6.65 -23.62
CA THR A 202 -6.22 -7.76 -24.08
C THR A 202 -5.84 -8.69 -22.93
N VAL A 203 -5.41 -8.13 -21.80
CA VAL A 203 -5.09 -8.92 -20.59
C VAL A 203 -6.33 -9.64 -20.08
N LEU A 204 -7.46 -8.94 -19.98
CA LEU A 204 -8.71 -9.48 -19.45
C LEU A 204 -9.21 -10.70 -20.26
N GLU A 205 -9.10 -10.66 -21.58
CA GLU A 205 -9.50 -11.80 -22.42
C GLU A 205 -8.64 -13.04 -22.11
N ILE A 206 -7.32 -12.87 -21.93
CA ILE A 206 -6.43 -13.97 -21.54
C ILE A 206 -6.80 -14.49 -20.14
N LEU A 207 -7.03 -13.59 -19.18
CA LEU A 207 -7.40 -13.98 -17.82
C LEU A 207 -8.73 -14.77 -17.78
N LYS A 208 -9.71 -14.39 -18.61
CA LYS A 208 -10.98 -15.10 -18.75
C LYS A 208 -10.77 -16.50 -19.35
N GLU A 209 -9.98 -16.60 -20.40
CA GLU A 209 -9.64 -17.88 -21.04
C GLU A 209 -8.94 -18.81 -20.03
N LYS A 210 -7.94 -18.30 -19.31
CA LYS A 210 -7.20 -19.07 -18.29
C LYS A 210 -8.09 -19.49 -17.11
N ALA A 211 -8.95 -18.60 -16.61
CA ALA A 211 -9.90 -18.93 -15.56
C ALA A 211 -10.89 -20.00 -16.01
N ALA A 212 -11.40 -19.94 -17.26
CA ALA A 212 -12.28 -20.96 -17.83
C ALA A 212 -11.56 -22.31 -18.01
N ALA A 213 -10.23 -22.30 -18.25
CA ALA A 213 -9.42 -23.51 -18.32
C ALA A 213 -9.05 -24.09 -16.93
N GLY A 214 -9.43 -23.44 -15.83
CA GLY A 214 -9.21 -23.93 -14.47
C GLY A 214 -7.97 -23.36 -13.77
N VAL A 215 -7.26 -22.41 -14.39
CA VAL A 215 -6.14 -21.69 -13.78
C VAL A 215 -6.65 -20.82 -12.62
N ASP A 216 -5.95 -20.79 -11.49
CA ASP A 216 -6.29 -19.93 -10.34
C ASP A 216 -5.94 -18.46 -10.61
N VAL A 217 -6.86 -17.70 -11.20
CA VAL A 217 -6.67 -16.30 -11.53
C VAL A 217 -7.17 -15.41 -10.41
N ARG A 218 -6.25 -14.62 -9.82
CA ARG A 218 -6.57 -13.65 -8.76
C ARG A 218 -6.06 -12.26 -9.11
N VAL A 219 -6.92 -11.26 -8.91
CA VAL A 219 -6.61 -9.86 -9.19
C VAL A 219 -6.89 -9.00 -7.95
N ILE A 220 -5.91 -8.20 -7.54
CA ILE A 220 -6.06 -7.12 -6.57
C ILE A 220 -5.87 -5.79 -7.32
N TYR A 221 -6.75 -4.83 -7.08
CA TYR A 221 -6.53 -3.46 -7.54
C TYR A 221 -6.84 -2.46 -6.42
N ASP A 222 -6.18 -1.30 -6.46
CA ASP A 222 -6.49 -0.21 -5.53
C ASP A 222 -7.76 0.52 -5.99
N ASP A 223 -8.78 0.56 -5.14
CA ASP A 223 -10.09 1.11 -5.50
C ASP A 223 -10.05 2.63 -5.77
N PHE A 224 -9.15 3.36 -5.08
CA PHE A 224 -8.96 4.79 -5.31
C PHE A 224 -8.14 5.06 -6.58
N GLY A 225 -7.11 4.27 -6.82
CA GLY A 225 -6.33 4.34 -8.07
C GLY A 225 -7.19 4.11 -9.31
N CYS A 226 -8.26 3.32 -9.16
CA CYS A 226 -9.18 2.97 -10.23
C CYS A 226 -10.52 3.73 -10.21
N VAL A 227 -10.72 4.69 -9.29
CA VAL A 227 -12.03 5.35 -9.08
C VAL A 227 -12.57 6.10 -10.32
N THR A 228 -11.68 6.57 -11.19
CA THR A 228 -12.04 7.28 -12.43
C THR A 228 -11.85 6.45 -13.69
N THR A 229 -11.30 5.25 -13.59
CA THR A 229 -10.88 4.41 -14.73
C THR A 229 -11.66 3.11 -14.83
N LEU A 230 -12.32 2.69 -13.75
CA LEU A 230 -13.16 1.49 -13.71
C LEU A 230 -14.56 1.80 -13.19
N PRO A 231 -15.59 1.02 -13.59
CA PRO A 231 -16.94 1.08 -13.02
C PRO A 231 -16.95 0.79 -11.50
N TYR A 232 -17.91 1.40 -10.81
CA TYR A 232 -18.09 1.14 -9.37
C TYR A 232 -18.28 -0.34 -9.07
N GLN A 233 -17.53 -0.87 -8.10
CA GLN A 233 -17.53 -2.29 -7.72
C GLN A 233 -17.12 -3.26 -8.86
N TYR A 234 -16.20 -2.85 -9.71
CA TYR A 234 -15.71 -3.62 -10.85
C TYR A 234 -15.24 -5.03 -10.49
N TYR A 235 -14.73 -5.24 -9.26
CA TYR A 235 -14.37 -6.58 -8.76
C TYR A 235 -15.50 -7.61 -8.89
N LYS A 236 -16.78 -7.19 -8.78
CA LYS A 236 -17.93 -8.08 -8.95
C LYS A 236 -18.09 -8.54 -10.39
N SER A 237 -17.80 -7.66 -11.35
CA SER A 237 -17.84 -8.01 -12.78
C SER A 237 -16.76 -9.03 -13.11
N LEU A 238 -15.54 -8.87 -12.58
CA LEU A 238 -14.47 -9.86 -12.73
C LEU A 238 -14.83 -11.22 -12.09
N GLN A 239 -15.45 -11.19 -10.90
CA GLN A 239 -15.92 -12.42 -10.25
C GLN A 239 -16.99 -13.16 -11.08
N GLN A 240 -17.88 -12.45 -11.76
CA GLN A 240 -18.85 -13.05 -12.68
C GLN A 240 -18.21 -13.69 -13.91
N MET A 241 -17.01 -13.27 -14.28
CA MET A 241 -16.20 -13.84 -15.36
C MET A 241 -15.32 -15.02 -14.91
N GLY A 242 -15.45 -15.46 -13.64
CA GLY A 242 -14.66 -16.57 -13.08
C GLY A 242 -13.31 -16.14 -12.49
N ILE A 243 -12.98 -14.86 -12.52
CA ILE A 243 -11.72 -14.30 -11.98
C ILE A 243 -11.94 -13.95 -10.52
N LYS A 244 -11.14 -14.49 -9.60
CA LYS A 244 -11.17 -14.08 -8.18
C LYS A 244 -10.61 -12.66 -8.08
N CYS A 245 -11.40 -11.71 -7.58
CA CYS A 245 -10.98 -10.31 -7.52
C CYS A 245 -11.30 -9.68 -6.18
N ALA A 246 -10.38 -8.85 -5.68
CA ALA A 246 -10.55 -8.05 -4.48
C ALA A 246 -10.09 -6.60 -4.72
N ALA A 247 -10.88 -5.63 -4.23
CA ALA A 247 -10.50 -4.22 -4.30
C ALA A 247 -9.87 -3.80 -2.97
N PHE A 248 -8.61 -3.32 -3.04
CA PHE A 248 -7.91 -2.80 -1.87
C PHE A 248 -8.52 -1.48 -1.43
N ASN A 249 -8.76 -1.35 -0.12
CA ASN A 249 -9.21 -0.15 0.57
C ASN A 249 -10.32 0.61 -0.18
N GLN A 250 -11.47 -0.07 -0.33
CA GLN A 250 -12.63 0.43 -1.07
C GLN A 250 -12.96 1.88 -0.72
N PHE A 251 -13.04 2.72 -1.73
CA PHE A 251 -13.37 4.12 -1.60
C PHE A 251 -14.81 4.29 -1.13
N ARG A 252 -14.95 4.82 0.08
CA ARG A 252 -16.23 5.29 0.60
C ARG A 252 -16.13 6.80 0.78
N PRO A 253 -17.01 7.60 0.21
CA PRO A 253 -17.01 9.07 0.34
C PRO A 253 -17.36 9.48 1.76
N VAL A 254 -16.47 9.20 2.71
CA VAL A 254 -16.52 9.61 4.12
C VAL A 254 -15.13 10.13 4.44
N LEU A 255 -15.04 11.20 5.24
CA LEU A 255 -13.76 11.68 5.77
C LEU A 255 -13.06 10.55 6.53
N ASN A 256 -12.23 9.80 5.84
CA ASN A 256 -11.51 8.67 6.38
C ASN A 256 -10.02 8.80 6.05
N VAL A 257 -9.18 8.86 7.08
CA VAL A 257 -7.72 9.01 6.97
C VAL A 257 -7.06 7.80 6.29
N ILE A 258 -7.75 6.64 6.25
CA ILE A 258 -7.29 5.45 5.54
C ILE A 258 -7.17 5.69 4.03
N LEU A 259 -7.79 6.76 3.51
CA LEU A 259 -7.64 7.14 2.09
C LEU A 259 -6.17 7.34 1.67
N ASN A 260 -5.26 7.59 2.60
CA ASN A 260 -3.83 7.78 2.31
C ASN A 260 -3.04 6.47 2.21
N ASN A 261 -3.53 5.37 2.79
CA ASN A 261 -2.90 4.07 2.65
C ASN A 261 -3.38 3.45 1.35
N ARG A 262 -2.51 3.47 0.33
CA ARG A 262 -2.78 2.96 -1.02
C ARG A 262 -1.84 1.82 -1.33
N ASP A 263 -2.34 0.88 -2.09
CA ASP A 263 -1.53 -0.18 -2.64
C ASP A 263 -0.96 0.27 -4.00
N HIS A 264 0.31 0.68 -3.98
CA HIS A 264 0.98 1.20 -5.18
C HIS A 264 1.85 0.15 -5.87
N ARG A 265 1.78 -1.12 -5.43
CA ARG A 265 2.54 -2.22 -6.04
C ARG A 265 2.01 -2.54 -7.44
N LYS A 266 2.89 -3.02 -8.30
CA LYS A 266 2.60 -3.60 -9.60
C LYS A 266 3.30 -4.94 -9.61
N ILE A 267 2.54 -5.98 -9.40
CA ILE A 267 3.03 -7.36 -9.34
C ILE A 267 2.15 -8.20 -10.25
N ALA A 268 2.79 -8.99 -11.10
CA ALA A 268 2.14 -10.11 -11.75
C ALA A 268 3.02 -11.35 -11.53
N VAL A 269 2.42 -12.44 -11.05
CA VAL A 269 3.08 -13.74 -10.87
C VAL A 269 2.39 -14.76 -11.72
N ILE A 270 3.16 -15.56 -12.44
CA ILE A 270 2.68 -16.62 -13.32
C ILE A 270 3.37 -17.92 -12.88
N ASP A 271 2.59 -18.89 -12.45
CA ASP A 271 3.01 -20.24 -12.05
C ASP A 271 4.21 -20.30 -11.09
N GLY A 272 4.45 -19.22 -10.31
CA GLY A 272 5.49 -19.13 -9.28
C GLY A 272 6.92 -19.02 -9.76
N HIS A 273 7.16 -19.01 -11.06
CA HIS A 273 8.51 -18.92 -11.63
C HIS A 273 8.74 -17.70 -12.51
N THR A 274 7.66 -17.03 -12.94
CA THR A 274 7.73 -15.79 -13.70
C THR A 274 7.04 -14.68 -12.94
N ALA A 275 7.70 -13.52 -12.78
CA ALA A 275 7.09 -12.34 -12.20
C ALA A 275 7.42 -11.07 -12.98
N PHE A 276 6.46 -10.18 -13.05
CA PHE A 276 6.64 -8.83 -13.58
C PHE A 276 6.41 -7.81 -12.49
N THR A 277 7.28 -6.80 -12.42
CA THR A 277 7.15 -5.65 -11.53
C THR A 277 7.70 -4.38 -12.18
N GLY A 278 7.53 -3.23 -11.55
CA GLY A 278 8.03 -1.94 -12.03
C GLY A 278 7.06 -0.80 -11.82
N GLY A 279 7.14 0.23 -12.66
CA GLY A 279 6.26 1.40 -12.61
C GLY A 279 5.00 1.30 -13.46
N ILE A 280 4.94 0.35 -14.39
CA ILE A 280 3.91 0.20 -15.42
C ILE A 280 2.60 -0.28 -14.81
N ASN A 281 1.53 0.51 -14.96
CA ASN A 281 0.17 0.10 -14.61
C ASN A 281 -0.58 -0.44 -15.85
N LEU A 282 -1.77 -1.02 -15.63
CA LEU A 282 -2.58 -1.61 -16.68
C LEU A 282 -3.50 -0.56 -17.32
N ALA A 283 -2.89 0.38 -18.07
CA ALA A 283 -3.60 1.44 -18.78
C ALA A 283 -2.83 1.85 -20.04
N ASP A 284 -3.57 2.27 -21.07
CA ASP A 284 -3.05 2.52 -22.42
C ASP A 284 -1.99 3.61 -22.52
N GLU A 285 -1.98 4.57 -21.58
CA GLU A 285 -0.93 5.58 -21.51
C GLU A 285 0.46 4.99 -21.20
N TYR A 286 0.54 3.90 -20.43
CA TYR A 286 1.81 3.26 -20.07
C TYR A 286 2.47 2.53 -21.25
N ILE A 287 1.70 2.16 -22.26
CA ILE A 287 2.18 1.54 -23.50
C ILE A 287 2.14 2.50 -24.70
N ASN A 288 2.02 3.80 -24.46
CA ASN A 288 2.01 4.87 -25.46
C ASN A 288 0.90 4.74 -26.53
N ARG A 289 -0.18 4.00 -26.26
CA ARG A 289 -1.36 3.96 -27.14
C ARG A 289 -2.33 5.10 -26.90
N LYS A 290 -2.21 5.77 -25.75
CA LYS A 290 -2.97 6.96 -25.39
C LYS A 290 -2.03 8.03 -24.89
N GLU A 291 -1.95 9.15 -25.60
CA GLU A 291 -1.18 10.29 -25.13
C GLU A 291 -1.95 11.03 -24.04
N ARG A 292 -1.34 11.14 -22.85
CA ARG A 292 -1.92 11.85 -21.70
C ARG A 292 -1.11 13.08 -21.32
N PHE A 293 0.22 12.95 -21.24
CA PHE A 293 1.17 14.01 -20.88
C PHE A 293 2.40 14.01 -21.80
N GLY A 294 2.26 13.58 -23.06
CA GLY A 294 3.35 13.30 -23.96
C GLY A 294 3.73 11.81 -23.97
N HIS A 295 4.88 11.49 -24.57
CA HIS A 295 5.39 10.12 -24.62
C HIS A 295 5.71 9.65 -23.19
N TRP A 296 5.03 8.58 -22.77
CA TRP A 296 5.17 8.03 -21.42
C TRP A 296 6.40 7.13 -21.35
N LYS A 297 7.26 7.41 -20.38
CA LYS A 297 8.44 6.57 -20.08
C LYS A 297 8.28 5.99 -18.68
N ASP A 298 8.00 4.72 -18.63
CA ASP A 298 8.01 3.93 -17.41
C ASP A 298 8.71 2.62 -17.67
N SER A 299 9.30 2.01 -16.65
CA SER A 299 10.11 0.81 -16.79
C SER A 299 9.49 -0.37 -16.08
N GLY A 300 9.75 -1.56 -16.61
CA GLY A 300 9.40 -2.83 -16.03
C GLY A 300 10.61 -3.77 -15.92
N ILE A 301 10.47 -4.77 -15.11
CA ILE A 301 11.40 -5.88 -15.00
C ILE A 301 10.61 -7.19 -14.97
N CYS A 302 11.10 -8.19 -15.69
CA CYS A 302 10.67 -9.57 -15.60
C CYS A 302 11.70 -10.39 -14.85
N LEU A 303 11.25 -11.30 -14.02
CA LEU A 303 12.07 -12.26 -13.29
C LEU A 303 11.63 -13.67 -13.66
N HIS A 304 12.61 -14.54 -13.86
CA HIS A 304 12.39 -15.98 -14.01
C HIS A 304 13.27 -16.72 -13.01
N GLY A 305 12.69 -17.41 -12.05
CA GLY A 305 13.42 -18.20 -11.08
C GLY A 305 12.97 -18.05 -9.63
N GLU A 306 13.87 -18.40 -8.71
CA GLU A 306 13.56 -18.57 -7.29
C GLU A 306 13.08 -17.30 -6.60
N ALA A 307 13.57 -16.10 -6.98
CA ALA A 307 13.17 -14.85 -6.37
C ALA A 307 11.68 -14.47 -6.60
N VAL A 308 11.01 -15.12 -7.54
CA VAL A 308 9.56 -14.95 -7.78
C VAL A 308 8.76 -15.38 -6.56
N TRP A 309 9.30 -16.26 -5.72
CA TRP A 309 8.65 -16.67 -4.48
C TRP A 309 8.34 -15.50 -3.55
N SER A 310 9.23 -14.52 -3.43
CA SER A 310 8.94 -13.32 -2.64
C SER A 310 7.70 -12.55 -3.15
N PHE A 311 7.52 -12.44 -4.47
CA PHE A 311 6.33 -11.79 -5.05
C PHE A 311 5.06 -12.61 -4.82
N THR A 312 5.16 -13.93 -4.93
CA THR A 312 4.04 -14.83 -4.63
C THR A 312 3.57 -14.66 -3.18
N VAL A 313 4.52 -14.62 -2.25
CA VAL A 313 4.24 -14.42 -0.82
C VAL A 313 3.64 -13.03 -0.56
N MET A 314 4.21 -11.97 -1.14
CA MET A 314 3.69 -10.60 -1.02
C MET A 314 2.22 -10.52 -1.47
N PHE A 315 1.91 -11.11 -2.63
CA PHE A 315 0.55 -11.14 -3.16
C PHE A 315 -0.41 -11.90 -2.22
N LEU A 316 -0.02 -13.10 -1.79
CA LEU A 316 -0.87 -13.94 -0.92
C LEU A 316 -1.09 -13.31 0.45
N GLN A 317 -0.11 -12.61 1.02
CA GLN A 317 -0.25 -11.82 2.24
C GLN A 317 -1.29 -10.71 2.08
N MET A 318 -1.21 -9.96 0.98
CA MET A 318 -2.19 -8.91 0.68
C MET A 318 -3.57 -9.50 0.41
N TRP A 319 -3.65 -10.58 -0.36
CA TRP A 319 -4.90 -11.28 -0.61
C TRP A 319 -5.57 -11.74 0.68
N SER A 320 -4.83 -12.42 1.57
CA SER A 320 -5.33 -12.84 2.88
C SER A 320 -5.79 -11.67 3.74
N THR A 321 -5.02 -10.57 3.73
CA THR A 321 -5.35 -9.36 4.49
C THR A 321 -6.65 -8.70 4.03
N ILE A 322 -6.88 -8.63 2.71
CA ILE A 322 -8.08 -7.96 2.15
C ILE A 322 -9.31 -8.84 2.27
N THR A 323 -9.16 -10.14 1.99
CA THR A 323 -10.30 -11.07 1.91
C THR A 323 -10.64 -11.71 3.25
N GLY A 324 -9.71 -11.75 4.19
CA GLY A 324 -9.82 -12.52 5.44
C GLY A 324 -9.75 -14.04 5.23
N MET A 325 -9.36 -14.50 4.04
CA MET A 325 -9.18 -15.92 3.73
C MET A 325 -7.76 -16.34 4.06
N GLU A 326 -7.61 -17.43 4.80
CA GLU A 326 -6.32 -18.07 4.98
C GLU A 326 -5.88 -18.74 3.67
N CYS A 327 -4.65 -18.44 3.24
CA CYS A 327 -4.02 -19.07 2.09
C CYS A 327 -2.99 -20.09 2.56
N ASN A 328 -2.99 -21.27 1.94
CA ASN A 328 -1.89 -22.21 2.10
C ASN A 328 -0.77 -21.81 1.13
N PHE A 329 0.27 -21.14 1.63
CA PHE A 329 1.38 -20.65 0.82
C PHE A 329 2.18 -21.79 0.18
N GLU A 330 2.36 -22.88 0.92
CA GLU A 330 3.14 -24.03 0.43
C GLU A 330 2.56 -24.66 -0.85
N SER A 331 1.25 -24.53 -1.09
CA SER A 331 0.60 -25.01 -2.31
C SER A 331 0.95 -24.19 -3.56
N TYR A 332 1.65 -23.06 -3.41
CA TYR A 332 2.07 -22.19 -4.51
C TYR A 332 3.58 -22.14 -4.69
N ARG A 333 4.30 -23.07 -4.05
CA ARG A 333 5.75 -23.21 -4.23
C ARG A 333 6.10 -23.54 -5.68
N PRO A 334 7.10 -22.86 -6.28
CA PRO A 334 7.48 -23.09 -7.67
C PRO A 334 7.92 -24.54 -7.94
N GLU A 335 8.54 -25.22 -6.97
CA GLU A 335 9.02 -26.59 -7.10
C GLU A 335 7.88 -27.62 -7.32
N ILE A 336 6.63 -27.24 -7.00
CA ILE A 336 5.47 -28.08 -7.27
C ILE A 336 5.12 -28.10 -8.76
N TYR A 337 5.46 -27.04 -9.48
CA TYR A 337 5.07 -26.80 -10.86
C TYR A 337 6.23 -26.85 -11.85
N HIS A 338 7.48 -26.85 -11.34
CA HIS A 338 8.71 -26.86 -12.15
C HIS A 338 9.65 -27.96 -11.68
N GLU A 339 9.91 -28.92 -12.56
CA GLU A 339 10.82 -30.06 -12.30
C GLU A 339 12.29 -29.64 -12.40
N GLU A 340 12.61 -28.64 -13.23
CA GLU A 340 13.97 -28.20 -13.47
C GLU A 340 14.32 -26.99 -12.58
N ALA A 341 15.47 -27.09 -11.89
CA ALA A 341 16.00 -25.96 -11.13
C ALA A 341 16.56 -24.87 -12.08
N PHE A 342 16.26 -23.64 -11.79
CA PHE A 342 16.87 -22.50 -12.46
C PHE A 342 18.36 -22.44 -12.14
N LYS A 343 19.18 -22.05 -13.10
CA LYS A 343 20.64 -21.89 -12.93
C LYS A 343 21.06 -20.58 -13.56
N LYS A 344 21.27 -19.57 -12.75
CA LYS A 344 21.75 -18.26 -13.17
C LYS A 344 22.71 -17.71 -12.13
N ASP A 345 23.71 -16.97 -12.60
CA ASP A 345 24.62 -16.24 -11.73
C ASP A 345 24.00 -14.90 -11.29
N GLY A 346 24.47 -14.39 -10.16
CA GLY A 346 24.00 -13.12 -9.58
C GLY A 346 23.02 -13.33 -8.45
N PHE A 347 22.60 -12.19 -7.86
CA PHE A 347 21.74 -12.16 -6.69
C PHE A 347 20.54 -11.26 -6.94
N VAL A 348 19.36 -11.72 -6.52
CA VAL A 348 18.10 -10.96 -6.61
C VAL A 348 17.43 -10.98 -5.25
N GLN A 349 17.03 -9.80 -4.77
CA GLN A 349 16.34 -9.67 -3.49
C GLN A 349 15.10 -8.76 -3.65
N PRO A 350 13.95 -9.32 -4.03
CA PRO A 350 12.70 -8.57 -4.05
C PRO A 350 12.27 -8.24 -2.63
N TYR A 351 11.80 -7.00 -2.42
CA TYR A 351 11.25 -6.57 -1.14
C TYR A 351 10.03 -5.68 -1.33
N GLY A 352 9.17 -5.67 -0.34
CA GLY A 352 8.03 -4.75 -0.25
C GLY A 352 8.27 -3.69 0.81
N ASP A 353 7.71 -2.50 0.60
CA ASP A 353 7.63 -1.45 1.61
C ASP A 353 6.16 -1.18 1.93
N SER A 354 5.84 -0.98 3.20
CA SER A 354 4.47 -0.78 3.65
C SER A 354 4.41 0.27 4.76
N PRO A 355 3.51 1.26 4.67
CA PRO A 355 3.31 2.19 5.78
C PRO A 355 2.71 1.52 7.03
N LEU A 356 2.43 0.22 6.95
CA LEU A 356 1.75 -0.54 8.00
C LEU A 356 2.70 -1.24 8.96
N ASP A 357 3.90 -1.64 8.53
CA ASP A 357 4.88 -2.37 9.35
C ASP A 357 5.69 -1.48 10.30
N GLY A 358 5.79 -0.18 10.02
CA GLY A 358 6.50 0.79 10.86
C GLY A 358 7.98 0.92 10.56
N GLU A 359 8.50 0.18 9.57
CA GLU A 359 9.83 0.31 9.00
C GLU A 359 9.72 1.01 7.63
N THR A 360 10.62 1.94 7.34
CA THR A 360 10.68 2.66 6.05
C THR A 360 11.71 1.99 5.15
N VAL A 361 11.40 0.77 4.70
CA VAL A 361 12.33 -0.11 4.00
C VAL A 361 12.88 0.54 2.74
N GLY A 362 12.00 1.11 1.91
CA GLY A 362 12.40 1.75 0.66
C GLY A 362 13.33 2.94 0.87
N GLU A 363 13.07 3.79 1.88
CA GLU A 363 13.93 4.92 2.23
C GLU A 363 15.30 4.46 2.72
N HIS A 364 15.35 3.48 3.61
CA HIS A 364 16.60 2.98 4.16
C HIS A 364 17.45 2.26 3.10
N VAL A 365 16.86 1.42 2.26
CA VAL A 365 17.57 0.75 1.16
C VAL A 365 18.14 1.77 0.18
N TYR A 366 17.38 2.81 -0.16
CA TYR A 366 17.85 3.89 -1.02
C TYR A 366 19.04 4.65 -0.40
N LEU A 367 18.95 4.99 0.89
CA LEU A 367 20.03 5.65 1.61
C LEU A 367 21.29 4.78 1.70
N LEU A 368 21.16 3.48 2.00
CA LEU A 368 22.26 2.51 2.00
C LEU A 368 22.93 2.43 0.63
N SER A 369 22.13 2.38 -0.45
CA SER A 369 22.65 2.40 -1.82
C SER A 369 23.47 3.67 -2.11
N LEU A 370 22.98 4.86 -1.68
CA LEU A 370 23.71 6.11 -1.84
C LEU A 370 25.03 6.15 -1.06
N ILE A 371 25.07 5.59 0.15
CA ILE A 371 26.30 5.45 0.94
C ILE A 371 27.34 4.64 0.16
N HIS A 372 26.94 3.50 -0.41
CA HIS A 372 27.82 2.64 -1.20
C HIS A 372 28.35 3.34 -2.46
N ILE A 373 27.58 4.22 -3.07
CA ILE A 373 27.99 4.98 -4.26
C ILE A 373 28.94 6.14 -3.88
N SER A 374 28.68 6.82 -2.76
CA SER A 374 29.35 8.07 -2.39
C SER A 374 30.60 7.87 -1.49
N GLU A 375 30.57 6.92 -0.56
CA GLU A 375 31.63 6.68 0.43
C GLU A 375 32.91 6.01 -0.12
N PRO A 376 32.89 5.15 -1.16
CA PRO A 376 34.11 4.59 -1.73
C PRO A 376 35.13 5.66 -2.17
N THR A 377 34.65 6.85 -2.58
CA THR A 377 35.52 7.96 -2.97
C THR A 377 36.16 8.68 -1.78
N ARG A 378 35.54 8.63 -0.60
CA ARG A 378 36.06 9.26 0.61
C ARG A 378 37.19 8.44 1.26
N LEU A 379 37.06 7.10 1.26
CA LEU A 379 38.11 6.21 1.76
C LEU A 379 39.38 6.18 0.87
N ALA A 380 39.23 6.49 -0.41
CA ALA A 380 40.37 6.58 -1.34
C ALA A 380 41.17 7.89 -1.21
N LEU A 381 40.69 8.86 -0.41
CA LEU A 381 41.33 10.17 -0.17
C LEU A 381 42.00 10.29 1.22
N ILE A 382 41.94 9.24 2.04
CA ILE A 382 42.64 9.11 3.32
C ILE A 382 43.77 8.09 3.18
#